data_b0bc9454057e0b356b617880e780d81f
#
_entry.id   b0bc9454057e0b356b617880e780d81f
#
_cell.length_a   1.000
_cell.length_b   1.000
_cell.length_c   1.000
_cell.angle_alpha   90.00
_cell.angle_beta   90.00
_cell.angle_gamma   90.00
#
_symmetry.space_group_name_H-M   'P 1'
#
loop_
_entity.id
_entity.type
_entity.pdbx_description
1 polymer ?
#
loop_
_entity_poly.entity_id
_entity_poly.type
_entity_poly.pdbx_seq_one_letter_code
_entity_poly.pdbx_strand_id
1 'polypeptide(L)'
;SSYENKNFRLKTYILDKEDNIVGKDEKVFSIAGGSKTEINQSILTYSPLLWDIDAPNLYTMVSELYENDSLVDSQKNTFGFRTIAINKDKGFFLNGRHVPLYGTCNHQDHAGVGVAVPDSVNEYRIKLLKEMGSNAYRCAHGNPNPEILDYCDKYGILVMDENRNFNSSADGIKQVQDMVMRDR
;
A
#
# COMPACT_ATOMS: atom_id res chain seq x y z
N SER A 1 -13.74 -27.61 -10.56
CA SER A 1 -12.57 -27.80 -9.67
C SER A 1 -11.93 -29.14 -10.01
N SER A 2 -10.74 -29.16 -10.60
CA SER A 2 -10.03 -30.41 -10.84
C SER A 2 -9.42 -30.86 -9.53
N TYR A 3 -9.56 -32.14 -9.20
CA TYR A 3 -8.89 -32.77 -8.04
C TYR A 3 -7.43 -33.15 -8.36
N GLU A 4 -6.93 -32.78 -9.55
CA GLU A 4 -5.57 -33.06 -10.00
C GLU A 4 -4.58 -32.03 -9.48
N ASN A 5 -3.35 -32.47 -9.22
CA ASN A 5 -2.25 -31.57 -8.92
C ASN A 5 -1.90 -30.74 -10.17
N LYS A 6 -1.72 -29.45 -9.99
CA LYS A 6 -1.33 -28.55 -11.06
C LYS A 6 -0.01 -27.87 -10.76
N ASN A 7 0.77 -27.67 -11.79
CA ASN A 7 2.05 -26.96 -11.72
C ASN A 7 1.86 -25.52 -12.16
N PHE A 8 2.43 -24.62 -11.36
CA PHE A 8 2.39 -23.19 -11.61
C PHE A 8 3.78 -22.59 -11.56
N ARG A 9 3.92 -21.46 -12.22
CA ARG A 9 5.08 -20.60 -12.16
C ARG A 9 4.62 -19.20 -11.78
N LEU A 10 5.08 -18.69 -10.62
CA LEU A 10 4.85 -17.31 -10.20
C LEU A 10 6.09 -16.49 -10.54
N LYS A 11 5.92 -15.51 -11.41
CA LYS A 11 6.94 -14.55 -11.79
C LYS A 11 6.60 -13.20 -11.20
N THR A 12 7.50 -12.63 -10.41
CA THR A 12 7.32 -11.31 -9.81
C THR A 12 8.49 -10.41 -10.18
N TYR A 13 8.17 -9.18 -10.57
CA TYR A 13 9.19 -8.17 -10.88
C TYR A 13 8.77 -6.79 -10.41
N ILE A 14 9.75 -5.95 -10.14
CA ILE A 14 9.59 -4.59 -9.69
C ILE A 14 9.99 -3.65 -10.82
N LEU A 15 9.10 -2.73 -11.15
CA LEU A 15 9.33 -1.68 -12.15
C LEU A 15 9.57 -0.34 -11.45
N ASP A 16 10.52 0.43 -11.96
CA ASP A 16 10.66 1.84 -11.63
C ASP A 16 9.63 2.71 -12.40
N LYS A 17 9.71 4.02 -12.23
CA LYS A 17 8.80 4.99 -12.88
C LYS A 17 8.98 5.08 -14.40
N GLU A 18 10.08 4.57 -14.95
CA GLU A 18 10.36 4.46 -16.38
C GLU A 18 10.06 3.06 -16.93
N ASP A 19 9.37 2.20 -16.17
CA ASP A 19 9.04 0.81 -16.50
C ASP A 19 10.27 -0.12 -16.65
N ASN A 20 11.45 0.25 -16.12
CA ASN A 20 12.60 -0.64 -16.10
C ASN A 20 12.48 -1.66 -14.97
N ILE A 21 12.84 -2.91 -15.23
CA ILE A 21 12.88 -3.96 -14.20
C ILE A 21 14.10 -3.72 -13.30
N VAL A 22 13.86 -3.37 -12.03
CA VAL A 22 14.89 -3.12 -11.01
C VAL A 22 15.07 -4.30 -10.04
N GLY A 23 14.22 -5.29 -10.10
CA GLY A 23 14.32 -6.52 -9.32
C GLY A 23 13.33 -7.56 -9.84
N LYS A 24 13.65 -8.84 -9.69
CA LYS A 24 12.77 -9.94 -10.09
C LYS A 24 13.07 -11.22 -9.32
N ASP A 25 12.03 -12.06 -9.18
CA ASP A 25 12.14 -13.44 -8.68
C ASP A 25 11.12 -14.33 -9.41
N GLU A 26 11.42 -15.62 -9.49
CA GLU A 26 10.54 -16.60 -10.11
C GLU A 26 10.53 -17.89 -9.29
N LYS A 27 9.34 -18.44 -9.03
CA LYS A 27 9.18 -19.72 -8.34
C LYS A 27 8.24 -20.64 -9.09
N VAL A 28 8.67 -21.90 -9.20
CA VAL A 28 7.84 -23.00 -9.70
C VAL A 28 7.35 -23.82 -8.51
N PHE A 29 6.08 -24.16 -8.50
CA PHE A 29 5.44 -24.90 -7.41
C PHE A 29 4.25 -25.70 -7.92
N SER A 30 3.80 -26.68 -7.10
CA SER A 30 2.63 -27.48 -7.39
C SER A 30 1.59 -27.28 -6.30
N ILE A 31 0.32 -27.25 -6.70
CA ILE A 31 -0.83 -27.19 -5.78
C ILE A 31 -1.70 -28.41 -5.99
N ALA A 32 -2.04 -29.09 -4.91
CA ALA A 32 -3.02 -30.17 -4.94
C ALA A 32 -4.43 -29.61 -5.18
N GLY A 33 -5.25 -30.35 -5.92
CA GLY A 33 -6.62 -29.92 -6.21
C GLY A 33 -7.41 -29.65 -4.93
N GLY A 34 -8.11 -28.51 -4.89
CA GLY A 34 -8.91 -28.05 -3.75
C GLY A 34 -8.11 -27.52 -2.54
N SER A 35 -6.76 -27.42 -2.64
CA SER A 35 -5.91 -26.89 -1.58
C SER A 35 -5.55 -25.42 -1.78
N LYS A 36 -4.99 -24.80 -0.73
CA LYS A 36 -4.35 -23.48 -0.77
C LYS A 36 -2.89 -23.61 -0.39
N THR A 37 -2.03 -22.80 -0.99
CA THR A 37 -0.62 -22.70 -0.64
C THR A 37 -0.19 -21.25 -0.58
N GLU A 38 0.80 -20.97 0.24
CA GLU A 38 1.44 -19.67 0.35
C GLU A 38 2.82 -19.73 -0.29
N ILE A 39 3.12 -18.77 -1.16
CA ILE A 39 4.40 -18.66 -1.86
C ILE A 39 5.10 -17.39 -1.39
N ASN A 40 6.23 -17.58 -0.72
CA ASN A 40 7.09 -16.46 -0.28
C ASN A 40 8.19 -16.23 -1.29
N GLN A 41 8.32 -14.99 -1.77
CA GLN A 41 9.39 -14.52 -2.64
C GLN A 41 10.19 -13.41 -1.97
N SER A 42 11.47 -13.29 -2.31
CA SER A 42 12.34 -12.21 -1.83
C SER A 42 13.07 -11.60 -3.02
N ILE A 43 12.79 -10.34 -3.29
CA ILE A 43 13.35 -9.62 -4.43
C ILE A 43 14.32 -8.57 -3.91
N LEU A 44 15.58 -8.67 -4.34
CA LEU A 44 16.60 -7.68 -4.00
C LEU A 44 16.55 -6.54 -5.02
N THR A 45 16.45 -5.32 -4.52
CA THR A 45 16.54 -4.09 -5.31
C THR A 45 17.76 -3.28 -4.81
N TYR A 46 18.65 -2.89 -5.73
CA TYR A 46 19.88 -2.16 -5.37
C TYR A 46 19.65 -0.66 -5.38
N SER A 47 19.95 0.00 -4.24
CA SER A 47 19.91 1.46 -4.08
C SER A 47 18.60 2.10 -4.62
N PRO A 48 17.43 1.64 -4.20
CA PRO A 48 16.18 2.22 -4.68
C PRO A 48 16.08 3.69 -4.25
N LEU A 49 15.42 4.50 -5.08
CA LEU A 49 15.02 5.84 -4.69
C LEU A 49 13.95 5.72 -3.60
N LEU A 50 14.20 6.33 -2.46
CA LEU A 50 13.27 6.24 -1.34
C LEU A 50 12.05 7.13 -1.59
N TRP A 51 10.89 6.65 -1.15
CA TRP A 51 9.69 7.47 -1.05
C TRP A 51 9.86 8.47 0.10
N ASP A 52 9.62 9.74 -0.17
CA ASP A 52 9.64 10.82 0.82
C ASP A 52 8.50 11.80 0.54
N ILE A 53 8.13 12.60 1.52
CA ILE A 53 7.08 13.61 1.39
C ILE A 53 7.37 14.64 0.28
N ASP A 54 8.64 14.93 0.02
CA ASP A 54 9.08 15.89 -1.02
C ASP A 54 9.49 15.21 -2.33
N ALA A 55 9.69 13.90 -2.29
CA ALA A 55 10.05 13.06 -3.44
C ALA A 55 9.35 11.70 -3.34
N PRO A 56 8.05 11.61 -3.68
CA PRO A 56 7.25 10.39 -3.53
C PRO A 56 7.56 9.39 -4.64
N ASN A 57 8.77 8.78 -4.57
CA ASN A 57 9.21 7.78 -5.53
C ASN A 57 8.45 6.47 -5.33
N LEU A 58 7.69 6.09 -6.33
CA LEU A 58 6.90 4.87 -6.34
C LEU A 58 7.45 3.85 -7.34
N TYR A 59 7.21 2.59 -7.02
CA TYR A 59 7.54 1.42 -7.84
C TYR A 59 6.26 0.60 -8.06
N THR A 60 6.25 -0.19 -9.12
CA THR A 60 5.16 -1.13 -9.39
C THR A 60 5.68 -2.55 -9.27
N MET A 61 5.11 -3.32 -8.35
CA MET A 61 5.30 -4.77 -8.30
C MET A 61 4.27 -5.43 -9.21
N VAL A 62 4.73 -6.25 -10.14
CA VAL A 62 3.89 -7.05 -11.03
C VAL A 62 4.09 -8.51 -10.69
N SER A 63 3.00 -9.22 -10.41
CA SER A 63 2.99 -10.66 -10.16
C SER A 63 2.17 -11.34 -11.25
N GLU A 64 2.77 -12.29 -11.94
CA GLU A 64 2.17 -13.05 -13.03
C GLU A 64 2.17 -14.54 -12.70
N LEU A 65 1.00 -15.16 -12.73
CA LEU A 65 0.84 -16.58 -12.50
C LEU A 65 0.64 -17.30 -13.83
N TYR A 66 1.46 -18.32 -14.07
CA TYR A 66 1.40 -19.13 -15.28
C TYR A 66 1.05 -20.58 -14.92
N GLU A 67 0.19 -21.20 -15.73
CA GLU A 67 -0.06 -22.64 -15.78
C GLU A 67 0.36 -23.16 -17.17
N ASN A 68 1.34 -24.08 -17.26
CA ASN A 68 1.84 -24.63 -18.53
C ASN A 68 2.20 -23.52 -19.56
N ASP A 69 2.95 -22.51 -19.13
CA ASP A 69 3.36 -21.33 -19.91
C ASP A 69 2.23 -20.38 -20.37
N SER A 70 0.98 -20.65 -20.00
CA SER A 70 -0.14 -19.75 -20.22
C SER A 70 -0.31 -18.83 -19.01
N LEU A 71 -0.38 -17.51 -19.23
CA LEU A 71 -0.71 -16.55 -18.20
C LEU A 71 -2.16 -16.77 -17.74
N VAL A 72 -2.35 -17.08 -16.45
CA VAL A 72 -3.69 -17.35 -15.89
C VAL A 72 -4.16 -16.25 -14.96
N ASP A 73 -3.24 -15.49 -14.37
CA ASP A 73 -3.58 -14.34 -13.52
C ASP A 73 -2.44 -13.33 -13.49
N SER A 74 -2.76 -12.06 -13.27
CA SER A 74 -1.77 -10.99 -13.12
C SER A 74 -2.28 -9.92 -12.17
N GLN A 75 -1.41 -9.48 -11.26
CA GLN A 75 -1.69 -8.42 -10.31
C GLN A 75 -0.60 -7.37 -10.34
N LYS A 76 -1.00 -6.09 -10.18
CA LYS A 76 -0.09 -4.95 -10.04
C LYS A 76 -0.36 -4.24 -8.72
N ASN A 77 0.71 -3.93 -8.00
CA ASN A 77 0.65 -3.19 -6.74
C ASN A 77 1.69 -2.08 -6.77
N THR A 78 1.27 -0.87 -6.45
CA THR A 78 2.18 0.27 -6.30
C THR A 78 2.68 0.35 -4.86
N PHE A 79 3.95 0.68 -4.67
CA PHE A 79 4.56 0.82 -3.34
C PHE A 79 5.79 1.73 -3.38
N GLY A 80 6.25 2.16 -2.20
CA GLY A 80 7.48 2.94 -2.06
C GLY A 80 8.44 2.32 -1.04
N PHE A 81 9.74 2.46 -1.27
CA PHE A 81 10.76 2.08 -0.29
C PHE A 81 10.94 3.21 0.71
N ARG A 82 10.69 2.96 1.99
CA ARG A 82 10.91 3.94 3.05
C ARG A 82 11.25 3.26 4.37
N THR A 83 11.86 4.00 5.28
CA THR A 83 12.04 3.60 6.67
C THR A 83 11.33 4.58 7.58
N ILE A 84 10.65 4.05 8.60
CA ILE A 84 9.92 4.83 9.60
C ILE A 84 10.48 4.48 10.97
N ALA A 85 10.75 5.51 11.79
CA ALA A 85 11.07 5.34 13.19
C ALA A 85 10.34 6.38 14.04
N ILE A 86 9.91 5.96 15.23
CA ILE A 86 9.28 6.84 16.21
C ILE A 86 10.16 6.84 17.45
N ASN A 87 10.59 8.02 17.88
CA ASN A 87 11.35 8.22 19.09
C ASN A 87 10.51 9.00 20.09
N LYS A 88 10.42 8.52 21.33
CA LYS A 88 9.57 9.14 22.37
C LYS A 88 9.92 10.58 22.70
N ASP A 89 11.21 10.95 22.54
CA ASP A 89 11.71 12.29 22.90
C ASP A 89 11.90 13.20 21.68
N LYS A 90 12.10 12.60 20.47
CA LYS A 90 12.44 13.33 19.24
C LYS A 90 11.37 13.28 18.16
N GLY A 91 10.30 12.46 18.35
CA GLY A 91 9.18 12.38 17.42
C GLY A 91 9.37 11.41 16.27
N PHE A 92 8.86 11.76 15.12
CA PHE A 92 8.75 10.92 13.92
C PHE A 92 9.95 11.12 12.97
N PHE A 93 10.48 10.01 12.45
CA PHE A 93 11.58 10.01 11.49
C PHE A 93 11.18 9.24 10.23
N LEU A 94 11.41 9.85 9.08
CA LEU A 94 11.27 9.25 7.75
C LEU A 94 12.65 9.17 7.11
N ASN A 95 13.08 7.99 6.68
CA ASN A 95 14.38 7.76 6.06
C ASN A 95 15.56 8.31 6.88
N GLY A 96 15.48 8.19 8.20
CA GLY A 96 16.49 8.70 9.13
C GLY A 96 16.42 10.22 9.40
N ARG A 97 15.59 10.98 8.71
CA ARG A 97 15.38 12.42 8.89
C ARG A 97 14.20 12.69 9.83
N HIS A 98 14.36 13.57 10.81
CA HIS A 98 13.25 14.04 11.62
C HIS A 98 12.25 14.84 10.77
N VAL A 99 10.98 14.48 10.86
CA VAL A 99 9.90 15.10 10.09
C VAL A 99 8.79 15.57 11.03
N PRO A 100 8.61 16.87 11.21
CA PRO A 100 7.42 17.40 11.89
C PRO A 100 6.17 17.08 11.05
N LEU A 101 5.11 16.60 11.70
CA LEU A 101 3.86 16.26 11.01
C LEU A 101 2.91 17.47 11.04
N TYR A 102 2.56 17.95 9.85
CA TYR A 102 1.57 19.00 9.63
C TYR A 102 0.42 18.44 8.82
N GLY A 103 -0.77 18.42 9.40
CA GLY A 103 -1.89 17.82 8.70
C GLY A 103 -3.23 18.11 9.34
N THR A 104 -4.27 17.55 8.78
CA THR A 104 -5.66 17.73 9.20
C THR A 104 -6.34 16.39 9.42
N CYS A 105 -7.38 16.39 10.26
CA CYS A 105 -8.30 15.28 10.40
C CYS A 105 -9.41 15.45 9.36
N ASN A 106 -9.64 14.44 8.55
CA ASN A 106 -10.61 14.54 7.46
C ASN A 106 -11.59 13.37 7.51
N HIS A 107 -12.86 13.70 7.43
CA HIS A 107 -13.92 12.74 7.25
C HIS A 107 -14.02 12.28 5.79
N GLN A 108 -14.62 11.11 5.57
CA GLN A 108 -14.77 10.52 4.23
C GLN A 108 -15.86 11.20 3.39
N ASP A 109 -16.76 11.93 4.02
CA ASP A 109 -17.88 12.58 3.34
C ASP A 109 -17.46 13.89 2.65
N HIS A 110 -18.27 14.30 1.68
CA HIS A 110 -18.15 15.56 0.97
C HIS A 110 -19.51 16.20 0.76
N ALA A 111 -19.57 17.53 0.81
CA ALA A 111 -20.81 18.28 0.64
C ALA A 111 -21.48 17.93 -0.70
N GLY A 112 -22.77 17.65 -0.66
CA GLY A 112 -23.60 17.34 -1.82
C GLY A 112 -23.61 15.88 -2.26
N VAL A 113 -22.62 15.06 -1.86
CA VAL A 113 -22.52 13.63 -2.27
C VAL A 113 -22.43 12.65 -1.09
N GLY A 114 -22.33 13.16 0.15
CA GLY A 114 -22.16 12.32 1.32
C GLY A 114 -20.87 11.48 1.23
N VAL A 115 -20.95 10.19 1.51
CA VAL A 115 -19.80 9.26 1.46
C VAL A 115 -19.55 8.67 0.06
N ALA A 116 -20.43 8.92 -0.91
CA ALA A 116 -20.25 8.48 -2.30
C ALA A 116 -19.37 9.47 -3.08
N VAL A 117 -18.18 9.72 -2.54
CA VAL A 117 -17.23 10.69 -3.09
C VAL A 117 -16.51 10.11 -4.31
N PRO A 118 -16.61 10.74 -5.49
CA PRO A 118 -15.85 10.31 -6.67
C PRO A 118 -14.33 10.43 -6.43
N ASP A 119 -13.54 9.53 -7.04
CA ASP A 119 -12.09 9.47 -6.90
C ASP A 119 -11.40 10.78 -7.28
N SER A 120 -11.89 11.46 -8.33
CA SER A 120 -11.37 12.77 -8.75
C SER A 120 -11.52 13.85 -7.67
N VAL A 121 -12.56 13.77 -6.83
CA VAL A 121 -12.74 14.69 -5.69
C VAL A 121 -11.79 14.32 -4.56
N ASN A 122 -11.57 13.04 -4.30
CA ASN A 122 -10.57 12.58 -3.34
C ASN A 122 -9.17 13.02 -3.76
N GLU A 123 -8.79 12.83 -5.03
CA GLU A 123 -7.52 13.31 -5.55
C GLU A 123 -7.37 14.84 -5.40
N TYR A 124 -8.41 15.60 -5.74
CA TYR A 124 -8.42 17.04 -5.59
C TYR A 124 -8.22 17.48 -4.13
N ARG A 125 -8.87 16.82 -3.18
CA ARG A 125 -8.70 17.11 -1.74
C ARG A 125 -7.26 16.88 -1.28
N ILE A 126 -6.63 15.78 -1.68
CA ILE A 126 -5.24 15.49 -1.33
C ILE A 126 -4.27 16.50 -1.95
N LYS A 127 -4.50 16.89 -3.22
CA LYS A 127 -3.71 17.97 -3.87
C LYS A 127 -3.80 19.28 -3.11
N LEU A 128 -5.01 19.72 -2.73
CA LEU A 128 -5.20 20.95 -1.95
C LEU A 128 -4.49 20.90 -0.60
N LEU A 129 -4.55 19.77 0.11
CA LEU A 129 -3.81 19.59 1.36
C LEU A 129 -2.31 19.71 1.14
N LYS A 130 -1.78 19.13 0.08
CA LYS A 130 -0.37 19.25 -0.28
C LYS A 130 0.02 20.70 -0.59
N GLU A 131 -0.78 21.41 -1.42
CA GLU A 131 -0.58 22.81 -1.76
C GLU A 131 -0.64 23.74 -0.53
N MET A 132 -1.47 23.42 0.45
CA MET A 132 -1.55 24.12 1.72
C MET A 132 -0.32 23.90 2.63
N GLY A 133 0.58 22.98 2.27
CA GLY A 133 1.77 22.62 3.03
C GLY A 133 1.59 21.45 4.00
N SER A 134 0.48 20.72 3.91
CA SER A 134 0.31 19.50 4.70
C SER A 134 1.24 18.39 4.21
N ASN A 135 1.78 17.62 5.15
CA ASN A 135 2.54 16.39 4.88
C ASN A 135 1.94 15.16 5.57
N ALA A 136 0.82 15.34 6.27
CA ALA A 136 0.13 14.29 6.98
C ALA A 136 -1.40 14.41 6.84
N TYR A 137 -2.06 13.27 6.83
CA TYR A 137 -3.51 13.11 6.75
C TYR A 137 -3.96 12.13 7.85
N ARG A 138 -4.92 12.52 8.68
CA ARG A 138 -5.56 11.59 9.61
C ARG A 138 -6.94 11.22 9.11
N CYS A 139 -7.17 9.93 8.94
CA CYS A 139 -8.48 9.38 8.60
C CYS A 139 -9.41 9.45 9.81
N ALA A 140 -10.47 10.23 9.75
CA ALA A 140 -11.39 10.39 10.87
C ALA A 140 -12.83 10.04 10.41
N HIS A 141 -13.51 9.13 11.07
CA HIS A 141 -13.07 8.17 12.07
C HIS A 141 -13.31 6.78 11.50
N GLY A 142 -12.31 6.18 10.91
CA GLY A 142 -12.39 4.86 10.29
C GLY A 142 -11.48 4.75 9.07
N ASN A 143 -11.39 3.56 8.53
CA ASN A 143 -10.53 3.25 7.41
C ASN A 143 -10.90 4.08 6.17
N PRO A 144 -9.94 4.68 5.49
CA PRO A 144 -10.20 5.44 4.26
C PRO A 144 -10.52 4.51 3.08
N ASN A 145 -11.05 5.10 2.02
CA ASN A 145 -11.08 4.45 0.73
C ASN A 145 -9.64 4.18 0.26
N PRO A 146 -9.37 3.02 -0.38
CA PRO A 146 -8.03 2.70 -0.89
C PRO A 146 -7.46 3.79 -1.80
N GLU A 147 -8.27 4.41 -2.64
CA GLU A 147 -7.88 5.46 -3.58
C GLU A 147 -7.31 6.71 -2.86
N ILE A 148 -7.77 7.01 -1.64
CA ILE A 148 -7.18 8.09 -0.81
C ILE A 148 -5.73 7.75 -0.45
N LEU A 149 -5.45 6.49 -0.11
CA LEU A 149 -4.10 6.03 0.21
C LEU A 149 -3.20 6.12 -1.03
N ASP A 150 -3.69 5.69 -2.18
CA ASP A 150 -2.97 5.81 -3.46
C ASP A 150 -2.61 7.26 -3.78
N TYR A 151 -3.54 8.21 -3.55
CA TYR A 151 -3.27 9.63 -3.75
C TYR A 151 -2.31 10.19 -2.70
N CYS A 152 -2.38 9.74 -1.45
CA CYS A 152 -1.41 10.12 -0.42
C CYS A 152 0.00 9.64 -0.78
N ASP A 153 0.14 8.41 -1.25
CA ASP A 153 1.40 7.87 -1.73
C ASP A 153 1.93 8.66 -2.94
N LYS A 154 1.07 8.97 -3.90
CA LYS A 154 1.41 9.73 -5.12
C LYS A 154 1.86 11.16 -4.83
N TYR A 155 1.24 11.83 -3.87
CA TYR A 155 1.52 13.24 -3.56
C TYR A 155 2.43 13.45 -2.36
N GLY A 156 2.94 12.39 -1.74
CA GLY A 156 3.87 12.51 -0.61
C GLY A 156 3.18 12.99 0.65
N ILE A 157 2.07 12.36 1.03
CA ILE A 157 1.36 12.62 2.29
C ILE A 157 1.40 11.36 3.15
N LEU A 158 1.86 11.50 4.38
CA LEU A 158 1.83 10.44 5.39
C LEU A 158 0.40 10.26 5.91
N VAL A 159 -0.02 9.02 6.11
CA VAL A 159 -1.36 8.73 6.62
C VAL A 159 -1.30 8.20 8.03
N MET A 160 -2.12 8.75 8.91
CA MET A 160 -2.50 8.17 10.19
C MET A 160 -3.86 7.50 9.98
N ASP A 161 -3.82 6.20 9.78
CA ASP A 161 -5.02 5.40 9.62
C ASP A 161 -5.70 5.15 10.95
N GLU A 162 -7.00 4.92 10.94
CA GLU A 162 -7.82 4.82 12.15
C GLU A 162 -8.85 3.69 12.04
N ASN A 163 -8.90 2.84 13.05
CA ASN A 163 -10.01 1.93 13.24
C ASN A 163 -11.06 2.57 14.17
N ARG A 164 -12.32 2.58 13.74
CA ARG A 164 -13.42 3.19 14.50
C ARG A 164 -13.65 2.55 15.86
N ASN A 165 -13.44 1.24 15.97
CA ASN A 165 -13.73 0.47 17.18
C ASN A 165 -12.46 0.25 18.01
N PHE A 166 -12.27 1.06 19.04
CA PHE A 166 -11.17 0.90 19.99
C PHE A 166 -11.58 -0.03 21.13
N ASN A 167 -11.29 -1.31 20.99
CA ASN A 167 -11.46 -2.25 22.08
C ASN A 167 -10.37 -3.34 22.04
N SER A 168 -10.12 -3.96 23.17
CA SER A 168 -9.11 -5.01 23.35
C SER A 168 -9.66 -6.43 23.21
N SER A 169 -10.89 -6.59 22.67
CA SER A 169 -11.42 -7.90 22.34
C SER A 169 -10.63 -8.55 21.21
N ALA A 170 -10.74 -9.87 21.07
CA ALA A 170 -10.11 -10.57 19.95
C ALA A 170 -10.53 -10.01 18.60
N ASP A 171 -11.81 -9.64 18.44
CA ASP A 171 -12.34 -9.04 17.22
C ASP A 171 -11.77 -7.63 16.99
N GLY A 172 -11.63 -6.81 18.04
CA GLY A 172 -11.04 -5.47 17.93
C GLY A 172 -9.57 -5.53 17.50
N ILE A 173 -8.81 -6.44 18.10
CA ILE A 173 -7.40 -6.68 17.71
C ILE A 173 -7.32 -7.15 16.25
N LYS A 174 -8.18 -8.10 15.86
CA LYS A 174 -8.23 -8.58 14.49
C LYS A 174 -8.56 -7.47 13.49
N GLN A 175 -9.52 -6.59 13.79
CA GLN A 175 -9.87 -5.44 12.93
C GLN A 175 -8.67 -4.52 12.69
N VAL A 176 -7.88 -4.23 13.74
CA VAL A 176 -6.65 -3.42 13.58
C VAL A 176 -5.62 -4.16 12.73
N GLN A 177 -5.44 -5.47 12.93
CA GLN A 177 -4.55 -6.28 12.10
C GLN A 177 -4.97 -6.29 10.64
N ASP A 178 -6.27 -6.51 10.36
CA ASP A 178 -6.83 -6.54 9.01
C ASP A 178 -6.66 -5.15 8.33
N MET A 179 -6.87 -4.04 9.06
CA MET A 179 -6.62 -2.69 8.59
C MET A 179 -5.16 -2.52 8.16
N VAL A 180 -4.22 -2.81 9.06
CA VAL A 180 -2.78 -2.69 8.77
C VAL A 180 -2.37 -3.57 7.58
N MET A 181 -2.93 -4.78 7.47
CA MET A 181 -2.63 -5.69 6.35
C MET A 181 -3.19 -5.19 5.02
N ARG A 182 -4.32 -4.48 5.04
CA ARG A 182 -4.92 -3.89 3.84
C ARG A 182 -4.15 -2.66 3.37
N ASP A 183 -3.70 -1.82 4.29
CA ASP A 183 -3.31 -0.43 4.02
C ASP A 183 -1.79 -0.18 4.06
N ARG A 184 -0.98 -1.24 4.24
CA ARG A 184 0.49 -1.19 4.31
C ARG A 184 1.16 -1.20 2.95
#